data_588def2ba587f74d067327d87715c8ef
#
_entry.id   588def2ba587f74d067327d87715c8ef
#
_cell.length_a   1.000
_cell.length_b   1.000
_cell.length_c   1.000
_cell.angle_alpha   90.00
_cell.angle_beta   90.00
_cell.angle_gamma   90.00
#
_symmetry.space_group_name_H-M   'P 1'
#
loop_
_entity.id
_entity.type
_entity.pdbx_description
1 polymer ?
#
loop_
_entity_poly.entity_id
_entity_poly.type
_entity_poly.pdbx_seq_one_letter_code
_entity_poly.pdbx_strand_id
1 'polypeptide(L)'
;LTHSLFLVGGVLFLSALAQIAIPVPGSPVPVTGQTLGVFLIATTYGARLATATFATYLLAAIAGAPLFAPSATLPSHGLARITSATGGYLIGMLVATFVIGYLAQRKADQKFRTSFPMLILGTVIIFAFGLTWLRFSLEMSWSQAISVGLTPFIFGEALKIAITATSLPLIWKRISRKLNA
;
A
#
# COMPACT_ATOMS: atom_id res chain seq x y z
N LEU A 1 -19.58 8.76 -14.62
CA LEU A 1 -20.05 8.88 -13.23
C LEU A 1 -19.52 7.73 -12.35
N THR A 2 -19.65 6.48 -12.78
CA THR A 2 -19.27 5.29 -11.98
C THR A 2 -17.78 5.25 -11.65
N HIS A 3 -16.89 5.50 -12.61
CA HIS A 3 -15.44 5.50 -12.38
C HIS A 3 -15.00 6.61 -11.43
N SER A 4 -15.59 7.79 -11.51
CA SER A 4 -15.30 8.90 -10.60
C SER A 4 -15.70 8.57 -9.16
N LEU A 5 -16.83 7.90 -8.97
CA LEU A 5 -17.29 7.47 -7.65
C LEU A 5 -16.34 6.44 -7.03
N PHE A 6 -15.89 5.43 -7.81
CA PHE A 6 -14.90 4.46 -7.35
C PHE A 6 -13.56 5.11 -7.01
N LEU A 7 -13.12 6.08 -7.82
CA LEU A 7 -11.88 6.81 -7.57
C LEU A 7 -11.94 7.59 -6.25
N VAL A 8 -13.00 8.39 -6.04
CA VAL A 8 -13.18 9.14 -4.78
C VAL A 8 -13.31 8.19 -3.59
N GLY A 9 -14.14 7.16 -3.71
CA GLY A 9 -14.30 6.14 -2.65
C GLY A 9 -12.98 5.45 -2.31
N GLY A 10 -12.17 5.11 -3.31
CA GLY A 10 -10.86 4.50 -3.12
C GLY A 10 -9.85 5.44 -2.47
N VAL A 11 -9.86 6.73 -2.82
CA VAL A 11 -9.01 7.75 -2.15
C VAL A 11 -9.39 7.88 -0.68
N LEU A 12 -10.68 7.98 -0.37
CA LEU A 12 -11.17 8.05 1.01
C LEU A 12 -10.82 6.78 1.79
N PHE A 13 -10.96 5.61 1.18
CA PHE A 13 -10.60 4.34 1.79
C PHE A 13 -9.10 4.25 2.11
N LEU A 14 -8.23 4.63 1.14
CA LEU A 14 -6.78 4.70 1.37
C LEU A 14 -6.43 5.68 2.48
N SER A 15 -7.09 6.84 2.50
CA SER A 15 -6.88 7.85 3.53
C SER A 15 -7.29 7.34 4.91
N ALA A 16 -8.43 6.66 5.02
CA ALA A 16 -8.88 6.07 6.27
C ALA A 16 -7.89 5.03 6.81
N LEU A 17 -7.36 4.15 5.94
CA LEU A 17 -6.35 3.17 6.31
C LEU A 17 -4.98 3.81 6.61
N ALA A 18 -4.66 4.94 5.99
CA ALA A 18 -3.46 5.71 6.33
C ALA A 18 -3.54 6.30 7.74
N GLN A 19 -4.74 6.69 8.21
CA GLN A 19 -4.93 7.21 9.57
C GLN A 19 -4.72 6.13 10.65
N ILE A 20 -4.81 4.84 10.31
CA ILE A 20 -4.41 3.75 11.19
C ILE A 20 -2.89 3.68 11.16
N ALA A 21 -2.24 4.41 12.06
CA ALA A 21 -0.78 4.52 12.11
C ALA A 21 -0.28 4.28 13.54
N ILE A 22 0.69 3.40 13.66
CA ILE A 22 1.35 3.05 14.92
C ILE A 22 2.79 3.56 14.83
N PRO A 23 3.18 4.53 15.67
CA PRO A 23 4.55 5.00 15.70
C PRO A 23 5.49 3.88 16.17
N VAL A 24 6.65 3.77 15.52
CA VAL A 24 7.67 2.78 15.86
C VAL A 24 8.83 3.49 16.54
N PRO A 25 9.17 3.17 17.80
CA PRO A 25 10.32 3.76 18.46
C PRO A 25 11.60 3.55 17.65
N GLY A 26 12.34 4.62 17.42
CA GLY A 26 13.59 4.57 16.66
C GLY A 26 13.44 4.49 15.13
N SER A 27 12.22 4.43 14.60
CA SER A 27 11.96 4.50 13.16
C SER A 27 11.33 5.84 12.78
N PRO A 28 11.78 6.49 11.70
CA PRO A 28 11.12 7.68 11.17
C PRO A 28 9.84 7.34 10.37
N VAL A 29 9.54 6.05 10.18
CA VAL A 29 8.40 5.56 9.40
C VAL A 29 7.40 4.86 10.33
N PRO A 30 6.12 5.24 10.36
CA PRO A 30 5.10 4.55 11.14
C PRO A 30 4.64 3.26 10.44
N VAL A 31 4.20 2.25 11.20
CA VAL A 31 3.42 1.12 10.67
C VAL A 31 2.00 1.62 10.40
N THR A 32 1.50 1.41 9.19
CA THR A 32 0.17 1.91 8.78
C THR A 32 -0.70 0.84 8.17
N GLY A 33 -2.01 1.12 8.07
CA GLY A 33 -2.95 0.31 7.29
C GLY A 33 -2.84 0.49 5.77
N GLN A 34 -1.98 1.40 5.27
CA GLN A 34 -1.92 1.75 3.86
C GLN A 34 -1.60 0.58 2.92
N THR A 35 -0.66 -0.29 3.30
CA THR A 35 -0.30 -1.47 2.48
C THR A 35 -1.48 -2.42 2.30
N LEU A 36 -2.30 -2.59 3.35
CA LEU A 36 -3.57 -3.32 3.22
C LEU A 36 -4.51 -2.63 2.24
N GLY A 37 -4.61 -1.31 2.31
CA GLY A 37 -5.40 -0.51 1.35
C GLY A 37 -4.93 -0.71 -0.09
N VAL A 38 -3.62 -0.68 -0.32
CA VAL A 38 -3.01 -0.98 -1.63
C VAL A 38 -3.43 -2.37 -2.13
N PHE A 39 -3.33 -3.40 -1.28
CA PHE A 39 -3.72 -4.76 -1.65
C PHE A 39 -5.18 -4.83 -2.07
N LEU A 40 -6.08 -4.23 -1.29
CA LEU A 40 -7.51 -4.29 -1.52
C LEU A 40 -7.94 -3.49 -2.76
N ILE A 41 -7.48 -2.24 -2.93
CA ILE A 41 -7.85 -1.48 -4.12
C ILE A 41 -7.23 -2.07 -5.39
N ALA A 42 -5.99 -2.57 -5.33
CA ALA A 42 -5.34 -3.17 -6.49
C ALA A 42 -6.08 -4.41 -6.98
N THR A 43 -6.49 -5.29 -6.06
CA THR A 43 -7.21 -6.51 -6.40
C THR A 43 -8.67 -6.28 -6.83
N THR A 44 -9.33 -5.25 -6.29
CA THR A 44 -10.72 -4.95 -6.62
C THR A 44 -10.90 -4.06 -7.85
N TYR A 45 -10.02 -3.06 -8.04
CA TYR A 45 -10.14 -2.09 -9.13
C TYR A 45 -9.31 -2.48 -10.37
N GLY A 46 -8.35 -3.38 -10.23
CA GLY A 46 -7.40 -3.72 -11.28
C GLY A 46 -6.36 -2.62 -11.54
N ALA A 47 -5.40 -2.90 -12.43
CA ALA A 47 -4.21 -2.08 -12.59
C ALA A 47 -4.50 -0.58 -12.87
N ARG A 48 -5.32 -0.30 -13.87
CA ARG A 48 -5.53 1.09 -14.33
C ARG A 48 -6.25 1.96 -13.31
N LEU A 49 -7.39 1.51 -12.82
CA LEU A 49 -8.21 2.30 -11.90
C LEU A 49 -7.55 2.39 -10.51
N ALA A 50 -6.97 1.30 -10.00
CA ALA A 50 -6.26 1.31 -8.72
C ALA A 50 -5.06 2.26 -8.74
N THR A 51 -4.25 2.23 -9.82
CA THR A 51 -3.10 3.14 -9.96
C THR A 51 -3.57 4.59 -10.08
N ALA A 52 -4.62 4.87 -10.86
CA ALA A 52 -5.20 6.20 -10.94
C ALA A 52 -5.71 6.67 -9.57
N THR A 53 -6.35 5.78 -8.80
CA THR A 53 -6.83 6.09 -7.44
C THR A 53 -5.67 6.42 -6.50
N PHE A 54 -4.61 5.60 -6.51
CA PHE A 54 -3.45 5.87 -5.65
C PHE A 54 -2.70 7.13 -6.08
N ALA A 55 -2.56 7.37 -7.38
CA ALA A 55 -1.97 8.61 -7.90
C ALA A 55 -2.80 9.84 -7.49
N THR A 56 -4.13 9.76 -7.58
CA THR A 56 -5.02 10.83 -7.12
C THR A 56 -4.89 11.07 -5.61
N TYR A 57 -4.79 10.01 -4.81
CA TYR A 57 -4.50 10.09 -3.38
C TYR A 57 -3.21 10.88 -3.11
N LEU A 58 -2.10 10.54 -3.84
CA LEU A 58 -0.83 11.25 -3.70
C LEU A 58 -0.95 12.73 -4.12
N LEU A 59 -1.56 13.00 -5.28
CA LEU A 59 -1.71 14.35 -5.81
C LEU A 59 -2.57 15.22 -4.89
N ALA A 60 -3.69 14.70 -4.38
CA ALA A 60 -4.53 15.43 -3.43
C ALA A 60 -3.79 15.74 -2.12
N ALA A 61 -3.01 14.79 -1.61
CA ALA A 61 -2.21 14.99 -0.41
C ALA A 61 -1.05 15.98 -0.64
N ILE A 62 -0.41 15.97 -1.82
CA ILE A 62 0.60 16.96 -2.21
C ILE A 62 -0.04 18.36 -2.33
N ALA A 63 -1.26 18.46 -2.85
CA ALA A 63 -2.01 19.70 -2.98
C ALA A 63 -2.51 20.28 -1.64
N GLY A 64 -2.29 19.59 -0.52
CA GLY A 64 -2.58 20.09 0.82
C GLY A 64 -3.69 19.35 1.57
N ALA A 65 -4.32 18.32 1.00
CA ALA A 65 -5.28 17.51 1.74
C ALA A 65 -4.56 16.65 2.79
N PRO A 66 -5.02 16.61 4.06
CA PRO A 66 -4.36 15.89 5.15
C PRO A 66 -4.63 14.38 5.07
N LEU A 67 -4.20 13.74 3.99
CA LEU A 67 -4.52 12.34 3.69
C LEU A 67 -3.43 11.36 4.12
N PHE A 68 -2.18 11.83 4.31
CA PHE A 68 -1.09 10.97 4.73
C PHE A 68 -1.22 10.52 6.18
N ALA A 69 -0.55 9.43 6.50
CA ALA A 69 -0.49 8.86 7.84
C ALA A 69 -0.02 9.90 8.87
N PRO A 70 -0.67 9.99 10.05
CA PRO A 70 -0.22 10.86 11.12
C PRO A 70 1.18 10.48 11.58
N SER A 71 1.98 11.47 11.91
CA SER A 71 3.34 11.30 12.42
C SER A 71 3.70 12.51 13.29
N ALA A 72 4.44 12.29 14.36
CA ALA A 72 4.94 13.38 15.21
C ALA A 72 6.04 14.21 14.52
N THR A 73 6.75 13.63 13.56
CA THR A 73 7.95 14.22 12.96
C THR A 73 7.80 14.54 11.46
N LEU A 74 6.77 14.02 10.81
CA LEU A 74 6.57 14.16 9.37
C LEU A 74 5.28 14.93 9.08
N PRO A 75 5.25 15.80 8.05
CA PRO A 75 4.05 16.56 7.70
C PRO A 75 2.91 15.64 7.25
N SER A 76 1.67 16.03 7.55
CA SER A 76 0.46 15.27 7.18
C SER A 76 0.04 15.46 5.72
N HIS A 77 0.62 16.42 5.01
CA HIS A 77 0.33 16.77 3.62
C HIS A 77 1.50 17.48 2.96
N GLY A 78 1.36 17.76 1.68
CA GLY A 78 2.30 18.55 0.90
C GLY A 78 3.48 17.75 0.36
N LEU A 79 4.25 18.41 -0.50
CA LEU A 79 5.43 17.82 -1.16
C LEU A 79 6.50 17.40 -0.14
N ALA A 80 6.58 18.11 0.99
CA ALA A 80 7.51 17.80 2.07
C ALA A 80 7.36 16.36 2.59
N ARG A 81 6.15 15.75 2.53
CA ARG A 81 5.96 14.34 2.89
C ARG A 81 6.62 13.39 1.89
N ILE A 82 6.50 13.69 0.58
CA ILE A 82 7.09 12.85 -0.48
C ILE A 82 8.62 12.93 -0.45
N THR A 83 9.18 14.07 -0.09
CA THR A 83 10.63 14.24 0.05
C THR A 83 11.18 13.78 1.40
N SER A 84 10.31 13.40 2.34
CA SER A 84 10.69 12.89 3.66
C SER A 84 11.08 11.40 3.65
N ALA A 85 11.40 10.85 4.80
CA ALA A 85 11.77 9.44 5.00
C ALA A 85 10.77 8.42 4.40
N THR A 86 9.49 8.79 4.28
CA THR A 86 8.44 7.89 3.77
C THR A 86 8.22 7.96 2.26
N GLY A 87 8.85 8.88 1.55
CA GLY A 87 8.60 9.13 0.12
C GLY A 87 8.79 7.91 -0.77
N GLY A 88 9.88 7.18 -0.56
CA GLY A 88 10.15 5.96 -1.31
C GLY A 88 9.09 4.88 -1.14
N TYR A 89 8.55 4.73 0.07
CA TYR A 89 7.44 3.80 0.33
C TYR A 89 6.18 4.21 -0.44
N LEU A 90 5.87 5.49 -0.49
CA LEU A 90 4.71 6.00 -1.24
C LEU A 90 4.87 5.76 -2.76
N ILE A 91 6.06 5.97 -3.30
CA ILE A 91 6.37 5.64 -4.70
C ILE A 91 6.30 4.13 -4.91
N GLY A 92 6.87 3.34 -4.01
CA GLY A 92 6.80 1.88 -4.05
C GLY A 92 5.37 1.35 -3.99
N MET A 93 4.50 1.97 -3.18
CA MET A 93 3.07 1.63 -3.13
C MET A 93 2.36 1.93 -4.45
N LEU A 94 2.68 3.03 -5.13
CA LEU A 94 2.13 3.34 -6.46
C LEU A 94 2.50 2.25 -7.47
N VAL A 95 3.77 1.85 -7.52
CA VAL A 95 4.25 0.79 -8.41
C VAL A 95 3.62 -0.56 -8.05
N ALA A 96 3.59 -0.91 -6.76
CA ALA A 96 2.98 -2.14 -6.27
C ALA A 96 1.48 -2.21 -6.60
N THR A 97 0.76 -1.09 -6.50
CA THR A 97 -0.66 -1.00 -6.87
C THR A 97 -0.88 -1.42 -8.33
N PHE A 98 -0.04 -0.94 -9.24
CA PHE A 98 -0.10 -1.35 -10.64
C PHE A 98 0.19 -2.83 -10.83
N VAL A 99 1.28 -3.33 -10.25
CA VAL A 99 1.73 -4.73 -10.42
C VAL A 99 0.71 -5.71 -9.84
N ILE A 100 0.24 -5.48 -8.60
CA ILE A 100 -0.78 -6.33 -7.96
C ILE A 100 -2.07 -6.30 -8.77
N GLY A 101 -2.53 -5.11 -9.18
CA GLY A 101 -3.74 -4.96 -9.98
C GLY A 101 -3.66 -5.67 -11.33
N TYR A 102 -2.49 -5.64 -11.98
CA TYR A 102 -2.25 -6.35 -13.23
C TYR A 102 -2.29 -7.88 -13.05
N LEU A 103 -1.69 -8.39 -11.99
CA LEU A 103 -1.71 -9.82 -11.68
C LEU A 103 -3.10 -10.29 -11.24
N ALA A 104 -3.85 -9.47 -10.49
CA ALA A 104 -5.22 -9.75 -10.11
C ALA A 104 -6.15 -9.85 -11.33
N GLN A 105 -6.02 -8.96 -12.32
CA GLN A 105 -6.73 -9.06 -13.59
C GLN A 105 -6.44 -10.37 -14.35
N ARG A 106 -5.32 -11.02 -14.05
CA ARG A 106 -4.95 -12.36 -14.55
C ARG A 106 -5.36 -13.48 -13.60
N LYS A 107 -6.29 -13.21 -12.68
CA LYS A 107 -6.87 -14.17 -11.72
C LYS A 107 -5.88 -14.69 -10.66
N ALA A 108 -4.76 -13.99 -10.43
CA ALA A 108 -3.78 -14.38 -9.41
C ALA A 108 -4.34 -14.27 -7.98
N ASP A 109 -5.38 -13.46 -7.76
CA ASP A 109 -6.08 -13.26 -6.49
C ASP A 109 -7.14 -14.33 -6.16
N GLN A 110 -7.44 -15.25 -7.11
CA GLN A 110 -8.51 -16.23 -6.95
C GLN A 110 -8.12 -17.51 -6.20
N LYS A 111 -6.83 -17.79 -6.05
CA LYS A 111 -6.29 -18.95 -5.36
C LYS A 111 -5.22 -18.53 -4.37
N PHE A 112 -5.18 -19.15 -3.19
CA PHE A 112 -4.15 -18.86 -2.18
C PHE A 112 -2.73 -19.00 -2.75
N ARG A 113 -2.47 -20.08 -3.51
CA ARG A 113 -1.14 -20.36 -4.10
C ARG A 113 -0.63 -19.27 -5.04
N THR A 114 -1.50 -18.44 -5.60
CA THR A 114 -1.14 -17.33 -6.50
C THR A 114 -1.30 -15.98 -5.83
N SER A 115 -2.29 -15.80 -4.93
CA SER A 115 -2.47 -14.53 -4.22
C SER A 115 -1.35 -14.26 -3.22
N PHE A 116 -0.89 -15.28 -2.50
CA PHE A 116 0.18 -15.12 -1.52
C PHE A 116 1.49 -14.59 -2.14
N PRO A 117 2.08 -15.23 -3.20
CA PRO A 117 3.29 -14.70 -3.83
C PRO A 117 3.06 -13.37 -4.55
N MET A 118 1.87 -13.10 -5.08
CA MET A 118 1.52 -11.79 -5.66
C MET A 118 1.62 -10.68 -4.62
N LEU A 119 1.09 -10.88 -3.42
CA LEU A 119 1.15 -9.89 -2.34
C LEU A 119 2.56 -9.73 -1.77
N ILE A 120 3.33 -10.82 -1.67
CA ILE A 120 4.75 -10.76 -1.32
C ILE A 120 5.51 -9.91 -2.34
N LEU A 121 5.30 -10.13 -3.64
CA LEU A 121 5.95 -9.34 -4.68
C LEU A 121 5.62 -7.84 -4.52
N GLY A 122 4.36 -7.50 -4.28
CA GLY A 122 3.96 -6.12 -4.00
C GLY A 122 4.67 -5.54 -2.78
N THR A 123 4.76 -6.31 -1.70
CA THR A 123 5.47 -5.90 -0.48
C THR A 123 6.97 -5.71 -0.74
N VAL A 124 7.61 -6.62 -1.46
CA VAL A 124 9.03 -6.50 -1.85
C VAL A 124 9.26 -5.22 -2.66
N ILE A 125 8.39 -4.88 -3.60
CA ILE A 125 8.47 -3.65 -4.38
C ILE A 125 8.40 -2.44 -3.43
N ILE A 126 7.42 -2.40 -2.53
CA ILE A 126 7.24 -1.29 -1.58
C ILE A 126 8.51 -1.08 -0.74
N PHE A 127 9.06 -2.15 -0.17
CA PHE A 127 10.24 -2.06 0.67
C PHE A 127 11.53 -1.81 -0.12
N ALA A 128 11.66 -2.30 -1.35
CA ALA A 128 12.80 -2.00 -2.20
C ALA A 128 12.91 -0.48 -2.47
N PHE A 129 11.81 0.15 -2.87
CA PHE A 129 11.76 1.61 -3.04
C PHE A 129 11.93 2.34 -1.71
N GLY A 130 11.25 1.89 -0.66
CA GLY A 130 11.27 2.52 0.66
C GLY A 130 12.66 2.53 1.29
N LEU A 131 13.33 1.37 1.35
CA LEU A 131 14.66 1.24 1.95
C LEU A 131 15.74 1.98 1.15
N THR A 132 15.68 1.90 -0.17
CA THR A 132 16.60 2.64 -1.04
C THR A 132 16.47 4.14 -0.79
N TRP A 133 15.24 4.64 -0.79
CA TRP A 133 14.96 6.04 -0.51
C TRP A 133 15.42 6.45 0.91
N LEU A 134 15.06 5.66 1.91
CA LEU A 134 15.40 5.92 3.31
C LEU A 134 16.91 6.01 3.51
N ARG A 135 17.66 5.08 2.90
CA ARG A 135 19.12 5.09 2.93
C ARG A 135 19.71 6.38 2.37
N PHE A 136 19.26 6.80 1.20
CA PHE A 136 19.82 7.98 0.53
C PHE A 136 19.32 9.29 1.12
N SER A 137 18.06 9.38 1.55
CA SER A 137 17.49 10.62 2.09
C SER A 137 17.98 10.96 3.51
N LEU A 138 18.38 9.96 4.30
CA LEU A 138 18.88 10.11 5.65
C LEU A 138 20.37 9.72 5.80
N GLU A 139 21.06 9.49 4.68
CA GLU A 139 22.50 9.14 4.64
C GLU A 139 22.87 7.93 5.53
N MET A 140 21.95 6.96 5.62
CA MET A 140 22.10 5.77 6.45
C MET A 140 22.92 4.68 5.76
N SER A 141 23.53 3.78 6.53
CA SER A 141 24.02 2.50 6.02
C SER A 141 22.84 1.57 5.66
N TRP A 142 23.06 0.56 4.84
CA TRP A 142 22.04 -0.46 4.54
C TRP A 142 21.54 -1.18 5.79
N SER A 143 22.45 -1.50 6.72
CA SER A 143 22.11 -2.15 7.99
C SER A 143 21.15 -1.29 8.81
N GLN A 144 21.43 0.01 8.92
CA GLN A 144 20.54 0.95 9.62
C GLN A 144 19.19 1.09 8.92
N ALA A 145 19.16 1.28 7.58
CA ALA A 145 17.92 1.39 6.84
C ALA A 145 17.04 0.14 7.00
N ILE A 146 17.63 -1.05 6.96
CA ILE A 146 16.89 -2.32 7.18
C ILE A 146 16.39 -2.40 8.63
N SER A 147 17.20 -2.05 9.60
CA SER A 147 16.83 -2.10 11.02
C SER A 147 15.64 -1.22 11.35
N VAL A 148 15.59 0.01 10.83
CA VAL A 148 14.50 0.97 11.13
C VAL A 148 13.38 0.97 10.10
N GLY A 149 13.65 0.56 8.86
CA GLY A 149 12.70 0.66 7.73
C GLY A 149 12.06 -0.67 7.31
N LEU A 150 12.58 -1.82 7.74
CA LEU A 150 12.03 -3.15 7.40
C LEU A 150 11.69 -3.97 8.63
N THR A 151 12.64 -4.15 9.54
CA THR A 151 12.51 -5.09 10.67
C THR A 151 11.22 -4.88 11.48
N PRO A 152 10.83 -3.66 11.89
CA PRO A 152 9.62 -3.44 12.67
C PRO A 152 8.32 -3.74 11.92
N PHE A 153 8.38 -3.78 10.59
CA PHE A 153 7.21 -3.92 9.73
C PHE A 153 6.90 -5.37 9.38
N ILE A 154 7.89 -6.27 9.47
CA ILE A 154 7.79 -7.66 9.00
C ILE A 154 6.55 -8.36 9.55
N PHE A 155 6.31 -8.26 10.87
CA PHE A 155 5.18 -8.91 11.49
C PHE A 155 3.84 -8.36 11.00
N GLY A 156 3.70 -7.02 10.94
CA GLY A 156 2.50 -6.36 10.45
C GLY A 156 2.20 -6.67 8.98
N GLU A 157 3.24 -6.68 8.14
CA GLU A 157 3.09 -7.01 6.72
C GLU A 157 2.76 -8.50 6.51
N ALA A 158 3.39 -9.39 7.23
CA ALA A 158 3.07 -10.82 7.19
C ALA A 158 1.60 -11.08 7.56
N LEU A 159 1.09 -10.41 8.59
CA LEU A 159 -0.31 -10.51 8.99
C LEU A 159 -1.27 -9.98 7.90
N LYS A 160 -0.98 -8.82 7.31
CA LYS A 160 -1.78 -8.23 6.22
C LYS A 160 -1.78 -9.14 4.98
N ILE A 161 -0.63 -9.67 4.60
CA ILE A 161 -0.50 -10.64 3.50
C ILE A 161 -1.33 -11.89 3.80
N ALA A 162 -1.20 -12.49 4.99
CA ALA A 162 -1.92 -13.69 5.36
C ALA A 162 -3.44 -13.49 5.33
N ILE A 163 -3.94 -12.40 5.92
CA ILE A 163 -5.37 -12.06 5.92
C ILE A 163 -5.86 -11.85 4.48
N THR A 164 -5.14 -11.07 3.68
CA THR A 164 -5.57 -10.76 2.31
C THR A 164 -5.51 -11.99 1.41
N ALA A 165 -4.40 -12.76 1.47
CA ALA A 165 -4.22 -13.96 0.66
C ALA A 165 -5.25 -15.06 0.94
N THR A 166 -5.74 -15.14 2.17
CA THR A 166 -6.79 -16.10 2.55
C THR A 166 -8.20 -15.60 2.24
N SER A 167 -8.45 -14.29 2.42
CA SER A 167 -9.78 -13.70 2.21
C SER A 167 -10.16 -13.60 0.74
N LEU A 168 -9.23 -13.20 -0.14
CA LEU A 168 -9.51 -13.01 -1.57
C LEU A 168 -10.09 -14.26 -2.26
N PRO A 169 -9.50 -15.46 -2.14
CA PRO A 169 -10.07 -16.67 -2.76
C PRO A 169 -11.44 -17.05 -2.19
N LEU A 170 -11.68 -16.78 -0.90
CA LEU A 170 -12.99 -17.04 -0.27
C LEU A 170 -14.06 -16.12 -0.82
N ILE A 171 -13.74 -14.83 -1.04
CA ILE A 171 -14.64 -13.86 -1.65
C ILE A 171 -14.97 -14.29 -3.08
N TRP A 172 -13.97 -14.64 -3.87
CA TRP A 172 -14.16 -15.12 -5.24
C TRP A 172 -15.02 -16.36 -5.31
N LYS A 173 -14.81 -17.32 -4.41
CA LYS A 173 -15.64 -18.54 -4.32
C LYS A 173 -17.12 -18.23 -4.04
N ARG A 174 -17.40 -17.23 -3.19
CA ARG A 174 -18.76 -16.78 -2.90
C ARG A 174 -19.42 -16.10 -4.10
N ILE A 175 -18.68 -15.21 -4.79
CA ILE A 175 -19.15 -14.51 -5.97
C ILE A 175 -19.48 -15.50 -7.10
N SER A 176 -18.56 -16.42 -7.40
CA SER A 176 -18.76 -17.43 -8.46
C SER A 176 -19.98 -18.33 -8.19
N ARG A 177 -20.23 -18.69 -6.92
CA ARG A 177 -21.43 -19.46 -6.57
C ARG A 177 -22.74 -18.70 -6.83
N LYS A 178 -22.75 -17.37 -6.56
CA LYS A 178 -23.93 -16.54 -6.81
C LYS A 178 -24.20 -16.27 -8.29
N LEU A 179 -23.17 -16.28 -9.13
CA LEU A 179 -23.31 -16.06 -10.57
C LEU A 179 -23.76 -17.34 -11.30
N ASN A 180 -23.55 -18.51 -10.71
CA ASN A 180 -23.92 -19.83 -11.27
C ASN A 180 -25.21 -20.40 -10.67
N ALA A 181 -25.86 -19.70 -9.76
CA ALA A 181 -27.16 -20.03 -9.15
C ALA A 181 -28.26 -19.17 -9.76
#